data_4114c677f6d5fdc27117039473bfcbe9
#
_entry.id   4114c677f6d5fdc27117039473bfcbe9
#
_cell.length_a   1.000
_cell.length_b   1.000
_cell.length_c   1.000
_cell.angle_alpha   90.00
_cell.angle_beta   90.00
_cell.angle_gamma   90.00
#
_symmetry.space_group_name_H-M   'P 1'
#
loop_
_entity.id
_entity.type
_entity.pdbx_description
1 polymer ?
#
loop_
_entity_poly.entity_id
_entity_poly.type
_entity_poly.pdbx_seq_one_letter_code
_entity_poly.pdbx_strand_id
1 'polypeptide(L)'
;AILGAFQRAHARDPERAIVVCPGTEHPAVLDSIERCRAFGGEVVRLSVDSNGVLDLASFEKLLHERGRMMALCSVMWANNETGVIQPIERIGTLCREHGVLFHTDAVQWVGREHCDLSSLPIDLLTCSAHKLHGPKGAGALVVRKGVVLESRALGGPQERERRGGTENVAAIAGFGRACELACDWLHAERRDAGVSMRDRFEAAILALHPGAVVNGGDAPRIWNTVNIGFPGLQAQLLVVVFSERGL
;
A
#
# COMPACT_ATOMS: atom_id res chain seq x y z
N ALA A 1 -8.54 -4.21 -8.34
CA ALA A 1 -8.90 -4.57 -6.97
C ALA A 1 -10.09 -3.73 -6.50
N ILE A 2 -9.89 -2.48 -6.12
CA ILE A 2 -10.82 -1.61 -5.38
C ILE A 2 -12.21 -1.53 -6.03
N LEU A 3 -12.30 -1.04 -7.26
CA LEU A 3 -13.60 -0.90 -7.95
C LEU A 3 -14.33 -2.23 -8.14
N GLY A 4 -13.59 -3.30 -8.49
CA GLY A 4 -14.20 -4.62 -8.67
C GLY A 4 -14.71 -5.22 -7.36
N ALA A 5 -14.00 -5.00 -6.25
CA ALA A 5 -14.42 -5.42 -4.92
C ALA A 5 -15.66 -4.65 -4.46
N PHE A 6 -15.62 -3.32 -4.57
CA PHE A 6 -16.75 -2.45 -4.23
C PHE A 6 -18.02 -2.81 -5.02
N GLN A 7 -17.93 -2.85 -6.35
CA GLN A 7 -19.09 -3.13 -7.20
C GLN A 7 -19.70 -4.51 -6.91
N ARG A 8 -18.85 -5.52 -6.67
CA ARG A 8 -19.34 -6.85 -6.30
C ARG A 8 -20.05 -6.88 -4.96
N ALA A 9 -19.50 -6.19 -3.95
CA ALA A 9 -20.10 -6.10 -2.63
C ALA A 9 -21.43 -5.34 -2.68
N HIS A 10 -21.44 -4.17 -3.31
CA HIS A 10 -22.62 -3.30 -3.42
C HIS A 10 -23.74 -3.90 -4.28
N ALA A 11 -23.41 -4.61 -5.36
CA ALA A 11 -24.40 -5.31 -6.18
C ALA A 11 -25.07 -6.48 -5.43
N ARG A 12 -24.33 -7.13 -4.52
CA ARG A 12 -24.87 -8.22 -3.69
C ARG A 12 -25.71 -7.69 -2.51
N ASP A 13 -25.29 -6.58 -1.94
CA ASP A 13 -25.90 -5.95 -0.79
C ASP A 13 -25.77 -4.42 -0.95
N PRO A 14 -26.83 -3.72 -1.40
CA PRO A 14 -26.80 -2.28 -1.62
C PRO A 14 -26.53 -1.44 -0.38
N GLU A 15 -26.73 -1.99 0.83
CA GLU A 15 -26.36 -1.31 2.08
C GLU A 15 -24.84 -1.22 2.26
N ARG A 16 -24.07 -2.12 1.62
CA ARG A 16 -22.61 -2.08 1.61
C ARG A 16 -22.09 -1.06 0.59
N ALA A 17 -22.21 0.22 0.96
CA ALA A 17 -21.87 1.35 0.09
C ALA A 17 -20.61 2.11 0.54
N ILE A 18 -20.07 1.84 1.73
CA ILE A 18 -18.93 2.59 2.28
C ILE A 18 -17.60 1.96 1.87
N VAL A 19 -16.68 2.81 1.40
CA VAL A 19 -15.28 2.45 1.14
C VAL A 19 -14.38 3.35 1.98
N VAL A 20 -13.46 2.76 2.73
CA VAL A 20 -12.61 3.52 3.65
C VAL A 20 -11.12 3.38 3.32
N CYS A 21 -10.37 4.46 3.47
CA CYS A 21 -8.91 4.47 3.39
C CYS A 21 -8.31 5.67 4.12
N PRO A 22 -7.05 5.63 4.58
CA PRO A 22 -6.34 6.82 5.04
C PRO A 22 -6.06 7.79 3.88
N GLY A 23 -5.81 9.05 4.21
CA GLY A 23 -5.42 10.06 3.22
C GLY A 23 -3.99 9.90 2.71
N THR A 24 -3.20 9.04 3.35
CA THR A 24 -1.79 8.77 3.04
C THR A 24 -1.57 7.69 1.97
N GLU A 25 -2.65 7.20 1.35
CA GLU A 25 -2.59 6.24 0.26
C GLU A 25 -1.95 6.83 -1.00
N HIS A 26 -1.41 5.95 -1.85
CA HIS A 26 -0.95 6.34 -3.18
C HIS A 26 -2.12 6.87 -4.05
N PRO A 27 -1.91 7.86 -4.94
CA PRO A 27 -2.96 8.39 -5.82
C PRO A 27 -3.75 7.31 -6.58
N ALA A 28 -3.11 6.22 -7.02
CA ALA A 28 -3.80 5.12 -7.68
C ALA A 28 -4.89 4.46 -6.81
N VAL A 29 -4.71 4.43 -5.50
CA VAL A 29 -5.71 3.96 -4.54
C VAL A 29 -6.75 5.04 -4.28
N LEU A 30 -6.30 6.28 -4.00
CA LEU A 30 -7.18 7.41 -3.71
C LEU A 30 -8.18 7.67 -4.85
N ASP A 31 -7.71 7.73 -6.08
CA ASP A 31 -8.55 7.97 -7.27
C ASP A 31 -9.51 6.79 -7.51
N SER A 32 -9.04 5.56 -7.29
CA SER A 32 -9.90 4.37 -7.41
C SER A 32 -11.02 4.35 -6.37
N ILE A 33 -10.74 4.80 -5.15
CA ILE A 33 -11.72 4.91 -4.06
C ILE A 33 -12.71 6.05 -4.35
N GLU A 34 -12.23 7.23 -4.75
CA GLU A 34 -13.11 8.35 -5.15
C GLU A 34 -14.03 7.96 -6.33
N ARG A 35 -13.53 7.13 -7.25
CA ARG A 35 -14.34 6.62 -8.36
C ARG A 35 -15.52 5.78 -7.89
N CYS A 36 -15.50 5.17 -6.71
CA CYS A 36 -16.63 4.42 -6.16
C CYS A 36 -17.88 5.30 -6.00
N ARG A 37 -17.72 6.61 -5.76
CA ARG A 37 -18.84 7.57 -5.67
C ARG A 37 -19.74 7.56 -6.92
N ALA A 38 -19.16 7.41 -8.09
CA ALA A 38 -19.91 7.33 -9.35
C ALA A 38 -20.79 6.06 -9.48
N PHE A 39 -20.61 5.11 -8.56
CA PHE A 39 -21.37 3.86 -8.49
C PHE A 39 -22.18 3.74 -7.20
N GLY A 40 -22.50 4.87 -6.54
CA GLY A 40 -23.28 4.92 -5.32
C GLY A 40 -22.49 4.73 -4.02
N GLY A 41 -21.15 4.73 -4.10
CA GLY A 41 -20.30 4.58 -2.93
C GLY A 41 -20.18 5.85 -2.09
N GLU A 42 -20.10 5.68 -0.78
CA GLU A 42 -19.66 6.69 0.18
C GLU A 42 -18.18 6.46 0.50
N VAL A 43 -17.37 7.52 0.43
CA VAL A 43 -15.93 7.46 0.76
C VAL A 43 -15.71 8.11 2.12
N VAL A 44 -15.10 7.36 3.03
CA VAL A 44 -14.71 7.84 4.36
C VAL A 44 -13.18 7.79 4.48
N ARG A 45 -12.58 8.92 4.88
CA ARG A 45 -11.14 9.02 5.14
C ARG A 45 -10.85 8.63 6.58
N LEU A 46 -9.92 7.69 6.76
CA LEU A 46 -9.46 7.26 8.07
C LEU A 46 -8.40 8.22 8.59
N SER A 47 -8.45 8.49 9.89
CA SER A 47 -7.45 9.32 10.57
C SER A 47 -6.12 8.58 10.72
N VAL A 48 -5.04 9.34 10.65
CA VAL A 48 -3.68 8.89 11.00
C VAL A 48 -3.11 9.80 12.08
N ASP A 49 -2.15 9.30 12.85
CA ASP A 49 -1.41 10.10 13.83
C ASP A 49 -0.37 11.03 13.16
N SER A 50 0.40 11.75 13.96
CA SER A 50 1.47 12.66 13.49
C SER A 50 2.60 11.95 12.74
N ASN A 51 2.77 10.65 12.93
CA ASN A 51 3.73 9.83 12.20
C ASN A 51 3.15 9.22 10.91
N GLY A 52 1.85 9.38 10.67
CA GLY A 52 1.18 8.78 9.52
C GLY A 52 0.71 7.34 9.75
N VAL A 53 0.71 6.85 11.00
CA VAL A 53 0.17 5.54 11.36
C VAL A 53 -1.35 5.66 11.57
N LEU A 54 -2.10 4.67 11.07
CA LEU A 54 -3.56 4.63 11.21
C LEU A 54 -3.98 4.70 12.69
N ASP A 55 -4.90 5.60 13.02
CA ASP A 55 -5.56 5.65 14.33
C ASP A 55 -6.52 4.44 14.46
N LEU A 56 -5.99 3.38 15.05
CA LEU A 56 -6.74 2.13 15.25
C LEU A 56 -7.96 2.31 16.15
N ALA A 57 -7.91 3.21 17.14
CA ALA A 57 -9.05 3.42 18.03
C ALA A 57 -10.21 4.08 17.30
N SER A 58 -9.94 5.11 16.49
CA SER A 58 -10.95 5.73 15.62
C SER A 58 -11.47 4.77 14.57
N PHE A 59 -10.60 3.92 14.01
CA PHE A 59 -11.02 2.90 13.03
C PHE A 59 -11.91 1.84 13.65
N GLU A 60 -11.57 1.32 14.82
CA GLU A 60 -12.36 0.33 15.56
C GLU A 60 -13.76 0.88 15.92
N LYS A 61 -13.82 2.13 16.39
CA LYS A 61 -15.09 2.82 16.62
C LYS A 61 -15.93 2.91 15.36
N LEU A 62 -15.34 3.31 14.24
CA LEU A 62 -16.03 3.42 12.95
C LEU A 62 -16.55 2.04 12.48
N LEU A 63 -15.79 0.96 12.68
CA LEU A 63 -16.23 -0.40 12.37
C LEU A 63 -17.44 -0.83 13.23
N HIS A 64 -17.44 -0.52 14.52
CA HIS A 64 -18.59 -0.81 15.39
C HIS A 64 -19.84 -0.05 14.96
N GLU A 65 -19.72 1.22 14.59
CA GLU A 65 -20.84 2.07 14.20
C GLU A 65 -21.36 1.74 12.80
N ARG A 66 -20.47 1.48 11.84
CA ARG A 66 -20.79 1.44 10.40
C ARG A 66 -20.24 0.24 9.64
N GLY A 67 -19.59 -0.72 10.30
CA GLY A 67 -18.89 -1.84 9.64
C GLY A 67 -19.80 -2.66 8.71
N ARG A 68 -21.08 -2.86 9.06
CA ARG A 68 -22.05 -3.58 8.22
C ARG A 68 -22.28 -2.91 6.87
N MET A 69 -22.15 -1.59 6.81
CA MET A 69 -22.30 -0.81 5.58
C MET A 69 -20.99 -0.68 4.78
N MET A 70 -19.88 -1.18 5.31
CA MET A 70 -18.58 -1.11 4.63
C MET A 70 -18.43 -2.24 3.62
N ALA A 71 -18.14 -1.88 2.38
CA ALA A 71 -17.81 -2.79 1.30
C ALA A 71 -16.32 -3.17 1.32
N LEU A 72 -15.44 -2.20 1.60
CA LEU A 72 -13.99 -2.34 1.48
C LEU A 72 -13.24 -1.37 2.38
N CYS A 73 -12.21 -1.87 3.04
CA CYS A 73 -11.15 -1.08 3.65
C CYS A 73 -9.86 -1.27 2.84
N SER A 74 -9.18 -0.18 2.50
CA SER A 74 -7.89 -0.21 1.82
C SER A 74 -6.86 0.58 2.61
N VAL A 75 -5.78 -0.08 3.03
CA VAL A 75 -4.67 0.56 3.75
C VAL A 75 -3.35 0.05 3.18
N MET A 76 -2.50 0.94 2.68
CA MET A 76 -1.19 0.56 2.17
C MET A 76 -0.32 -0.04 3.28
N TRP A 77 0.53 -1.01 2.94
CA TRP A 77 1.35 -1.67 3.95
C TRP A 77 2.52 -0.80 4.42
N ALA A 78 3.24 -0.22 3.47
CA ALA A 78 4.31 0.73 3.75
C ALA A 78 4.16 1.96 2.85
N ASN A 79 4.30 3.14 3.44
CA ASN A 79 4.12 4.39 2.72
C ASN A 79 5.30 4.64 1.77
N ASN A 80 5.01 5.06 0.54
CA ASN A 80 5.99 5.29 -0.50
C ASN A 80 6.84 6.55 -0.31
N GLU A 81 6.42 7.47 0.54
CA GLU A 81 7.12 8.74 0.79
C GLU A 81 7.89 8.71 2.11
N THR A 82 7.25 8.26 3.18
CA THR A 82 7.84 8.26 4.53
C THR A 82 8.45 6.92 4.93
N GLY A 83 8.05 5.84 4.26
CA GLY A 83 8.43 4.47 4.64
C GLY A 83 7.65 3.91 5.83
N VAL A 84 6.72 4.65 6.42
CA VAL A 84 5.95 4.24 7.60
C VAL A 84 5.17 2.96 7.32
N ILE A 85 5.29 2.00 8.24
CA ILE A 85 4.65 0.69 8.15
C ILE A 85 3.34 0.72 8.93
N GLN A 86 2.26 0.29 8.27
CA GLN A 86 0.95 0.19 8.89
C GLN A 86 0.76 -1.16 9.60
N PRO A 87 -0.01 -1.23 10.70
CA PRO A 87 -0.27 -2.45 11.47
C PRO A 87 -1.30 -3.35 10.75
N ILE A 88 -0.92 -3.88 9.59
CA ILE A 88 -1.80 -4.59 8.63
C ILE A 88 -2.49 -5.80 9.26
N GLU A 89 -1.79 -6.54 10.12
CA GLU A 89 -2.37 -7.70 10.80
C GLU A 89 -3.55 -7.30 11.69
N ARG A 90 -3.39 -6.25 12.49
CA ARG A 90 -4.47 -5.75 13.36
C ARG A 90 -5.62 -5.18 12.55
N ILE A 91 -5.32 -4.38 11.51
CA ILE A 91 -6.33 -3.80 10.61
C ILE A 91 -7.15 -4.91 9.94
N GLY A 92 -6.47 -5.90 9.37
CA GLY A 92 -7.14 -7.00 8.70
C GLY A 92 -7.95 -7.88 9.64
N THR A 93 -7.49 -8.07 10.89
CA THR A 93 -8.24 -8.78 11.92
C THR A 93 -9.55 -8.05 12.24
N LEU A 94 -9.49 -6.75 12.48
CA LEU A 94 -10.66 -5.90 12.70
C LEU A 94 -11.63 -5.94 11.50
N CYS A 95 -11.13 -5.83 10.28
CA CYS A 95 -11.95 -5.95 9.08
C CYS A 95 -12.68 -7.29 9.02
N ARG A 96 -11.97 -8.39 9.31
CA ARG A 96 -12.53 -9.76 9.29
C ARG A 96 -13.61 -9.94 10.35
N GLU A 97 -13.41 -9.45 11.56
CA GLU A 97 -14.39 -9.50 12.66
C GLU A 97 -15.70 -8.80 12.30
N HIS A 98 -15.63 -7.75 11.48
CA HIS A 98 -16.80 -6.97 11.01
C HIS A 98 -17.28 -7.36 9.60
N GLY A 99 -16.69 -8.39 8.98
CA GLY A 99 -17.06 -8.85 7.63
C GLY A 99 -16.79 -7.84 6.53
N VAL A 100 -15.80 -6.97 6.71
CA VAL A 100 -15.33 -5.97 5.73
C VAL A 100 -14.19 -6.56 4.91
N LEU A 101 -14.23 -6.44 3.57
CA LEU A 101 -13.10 -6.84 2.73
C LEU A 101 -11.89 -5.95 3.00
N PHE A 102 -10.72 -6.57 3.15
CA PHE A 102 -9.49 -5.84 3.39
C PHE A 102 -8.53 -5.93 2.19
N HIS A 103 -8.21 -4.77 1.64
CA HIS A 103 -7.19 -4.59 0.60
C HIS A 103 -5.96 -3.89 1.18
N THR A 104 -4.77 -4.34 0.79
CA THR A 104 -3.54 -3.61 1.04
C THR A 104 -2.76 -3.36 -0.25
N ASP A 105 -2.33 -2.13 -0.45
CA ASP A 105 -1.30 -1.79 -1.42
C ASP A 105 0.07 -2.15 -0.81
N ALA A 106 0.64 -3.25 -1.27
CA ALA A 106 1.91 -3.77 -0.80
C ALA A 106 3.07 -3.48 -1.78
N VAL A 107 2.90 -2.49 -2.66
CA VAL A 107 3.89 -2.13 -3.69
C VAL A 107 5.24 -1.75 -3.08
N GLN A 108 5.26 -1.16 -1.90
CA GLN A 108 6.49 -0.81 -1.19
C GLN A 108 6.95 -1.89 -0.20
N TRP A 109 6.15 -2.93 0.03
CA TRP A 109 6.46 -4.03 0.97
C TRP A 109 7.09 -5.24 0.27
N VAL A 110 6.41 -5.73 -0.78
CA VAL A 110 6.82 -6.95 -1.49
C VAL A 110 8.24 -6.80 -2.06
N GLY A 111 9.09 -7.76 -1.75
CA GLY A 111 10.49 -7.79 -2.17
C GLY A 111 11.45 -6.96 -1.30
N ARG A 112 10.95 -6.27 -0.26
CA ARG A 112 11.78 -5.52 0.71
C ARG A 112 11.68 -6.08 2.12
N GLU A 113 10.54 -6.66 2.44
CA GLU A 113 10.25 -7.27 3.73
C GLU A 113 9.62 -8.65 3.52
N HIS A 114 9.72 -9.51 4.52
CA HIS A 114 9.08 -10.82 4.47
C HIS A 114 7.56 -10.69 4.39
N CYS A 115 6.95 -11.52 3.55
CA CYS A 115 5.52 -11.47 3.27
C CYS A 115 4.95 -12.90 3.22
N ASP A 116 4.39 -13.37 4.33
CA ASP A 116 3.64 -14.62 4.39
C ASP A 116 2.13 -14.35 4.45
N LEU A 117 1.47 -14.48 3.30
CA LEU A 117 0.04 -14.24 3.19
C LEU A 117 -0.83 -15.37 3.78
N SER A 118 -0.24 -16.52 4.12
CA SER A 118 -1.00 -17.64 4.68
C SER A 118 -1.53 -17.33 6.08
N SER A 119 -0.76 -16.59 6.86
CA SER A 119 -1.07 -16.20 8.24
C SER A 119 -1.81 -14.87 8.37
N LEU A 120 -1.69 -13.98 7.38
CA LEU A 120 -2.20 -12.61 7.47
C LEU A 120 -3.68 -12.50 7.06
N PRO A 121 -4.48 -11.68 7.74
CA PRO A 121 -5.90 -11.47 7.46
C PRO A 121 -6.12 -10.48 6.30
N ILE A 122 -5.48 -10.72 5.15
CA ILE A 122 -5.57 -9.90 3.95
C ILE A 122 -6.45 -10.61 2.92
N ASP A 123 -7.43 -9.92 2.33
CA ASP A 123 -8.29 -10.47 1.28
C ASP A 123 -7.77 -10.14 -0.12
N LEU A 124 -7.21 -8.96 -0.28
CA LEU A 124 -6.67 -8.45 -1.54
C LEU A 124 -5.32 -7.78 -1.30
N LEU A 125 -4.32 -8.13 -2.10
CA LEU A 125 -3.01 -7.48 -2.06
C LEU A 125 -2.58 -7.10 -3.46
N THR A 126 -2.14 -5.86 -3.64
CA THR A 126 -1.55 -5.39 -4.90
C THR A 126 -0.05 -5.18 -4.77
N CYS A 127 0.69 -5.58 -5.80
CA CYS A 127 2.13 -5.32 -5.92
C CYS A 127 2.53 -5.04 -7.38
N SER A 128 3.74 -4.51 -7.57
CA SER A 128 4.21 -4.04 -8.88
C SER A 128 5.66 -4.45 -9.14
N ALA A 129 5.90 -5.06 -10.29
CA ALA A 129 7.21 -5.61 -10.66
C ALA A 129 8.33 -4.58 -10.62
N HIS A 130 8.09 -3.37 -11.14
CA HIS A 130 9.12 -2.33 -11.26
C HIS A 130 9.62 -1.79 -9.90
N LYS A 131 8.95 -2.09 -8.80
CA LYS A 131 9.37 -1.70 -7.44
C LYS A 131 10.35 -2.70 -6.81
N LEU A 132 10.51 -3.87 -7.41
CA LEU A 132 11.50 -4.87 -7.05
C LEU A 132 12.43 -5.24 -8.24
N HIS A 133 12.77 -4.23 -9.02
CA HIS A 133 13.68 -4.32 -10.18
C HIS A 133 13.19 -5.19 -11.34
N GLY A 134 11.92 -5.55 -11.36
CA GLY A 134 11.26 -6.23 -12.47
C GLY A 134 10.82 -5.26 -13.58
N PRO A 135 10.21 -5.77 -14.65
CA PRO A 135 9.80 -4.96 -15.79
C PRO A 135 8.65 -4.01 -15.45
N LYS A 136 8.65 -2.83 -16.06
CA LYS A 136 7.52 -1.90 -16.04
C LYS A 136 6.32 -2.51 -16.77
N GLY A 137 5.10 -2.15 -16.34
CA GLY A 137 3.86 -2.61 -16.97
C GLY A 137 3.37 -3.99 -16.50
N ALA A 138 4.08 -4.65 -15.56
CA ALA A 138 3.61 -5.85 -14.88
C ALA A 138 3.34 -5.58 -13.40
N GLY A 139 2.31 -6.22 -12.88
CA GLY A 139 1.93 -6.22 -11.47
C GLY A 139 1.08 -7.42 -11.15
N ALA A 140 0.80 -7.65 -9.88
CA ALA A 140 -0.06 -8.74 -9.44
C ALA A 140 -1.12 -8.26 -8.46
N LEU A 141 -2.27 -8.92 -8.53
CA LEU A 141 -3.32 -8.86 -7.54
C LEU A 141 -3.47 -10.26 -6.93
N VAL A 142 -3.10 -10.40 -5.68
CA VAL A 142 -3.42 -11.59 -4.90
C VAL A 142 -4.85 -11.46 -4.41
N VAL A 143 -5.64 -12.51 -4.64
CA VAL A 143 -7.05 -12.59 -4.23
C VAL A 143 -7.22 -13.82 -3.36
N ARG A 144 -7.61 -13.64 -2.10
CA ARG A 144 -7.87 -14.74 -1.17
C ARG A 144 -8.95 -15.67 -1.73
N LYS A 145 -8.79 -16.96 -1.48
CA LYS A 145 -9.80 -17.97 -1.88
C LYS A 145 -11.17 -17.61 -1.29
N GLY A 146 -12.18 -17.61 -2.16
CA GLY A 146 -13.56 -17.24 -1.78
C GLY A 146 -13.93 -15.77 -2.05
N VAL A 147 -12.95 -14.87 -2.21
CA VAL A 147 -13.22 -13.49 -2.61
C VAL A 147 -13.55 -13.42 -4.10
N VAL A 148 -14.66 -12.78 -4.41
CA VAL A 148 -15.14 -12.58 -5.79
C VAL A 148 -15.07 -11.10 -6.14
N LEU A 149 -14.51 -10.80 -7.29
CA LEU A 149 -14.39 -9.45 -7.83
C LEU A 149 -15.21 -9.31 -9.11
N GLU A 150 -15.75 -8.13 -9.35
CA GLU A 150 -16.25 -7.74 -10.65
C GLU A 150 -15.09 -7.43 -11.59
N SER A 151 -15.03 -8.08 -12.75
CA SER A 151 -13.99 -7.83 -13.74
C SER A 151 -14.13 -6.44 -14.34
N ARG A 152 -13.02 -5.68 -14.37
CA ARG A 152 -12.98 -4.31 -14.93
C ARG A 152 -12.37 -4.25 -16.32
N ALA A 153 -11.60 -5.27 -16.71
CA ALA A 153 -11.04 -5.43 -18.03
C ALA A 153 -11.72 -6.62 -18.69
N LEU A 154 -12.75 -6.32 -19.50
CA LEU A 154 -13.55 -7.33 -20.19
C LEU A 154 -12.88 -7.76 -21.49
N GLY A 155 -13.36 -8.85 -22.11
CA GLY A 155 -12.97 -9.26 -23.45
C GLY A 155 -12.26 -10.61 -23.55
N GLY A 156 -12.26 -11.43 -22.50
CA GLY A 156 -11.71 -12.78 -22.55
C GLY A 156 -11.66 -13.48 -21.20
N PRO A 157 -11.40 -14.81 -21.18
CA PRO A 157 -11.42 -15.64 -19.99
C PRO A 157 -10.09 -15.62 -19.21
N GLN A 158 -9.14 -14.74 -19.59
CA GLN A 158 -7.81 -14.70 -19.00
C GLN A 158 -7.89 -14.40 -17.50
N GLU A 159 -6.85 -14.76 -16.78
CA GLU A 159 -6.74 -14.58 -15.33
C GLU A 159 -7.98 -15.11 -14.58
N ARG A 160 -8.54 -16.24 -15.02
CA ARG A 160 -9.77 -16.85 -14.47
C ARG A 160 -10.98 -15.90 -14.54
N GLU A 161 -11.17 -15.27 -15.69
CA GLU A 161 -12.23 -14.28 -15.96
C GLU A 161 -12.14 -12.99 -15.14
N ARG A 162 -11.00 -12.73 -14.47
CA ARG A 162 -10.80 -11.54 -13.65
C ARG A 162 -10.21 -10.36 -14.41
N ARG A 163 -9.52 -10.64 -15.52
CA ARG A 163 -8.88 -9.61 -16.35
C ARG A 163 -8.73 -10.13 -17.77
N GLY A 164 -9.56 -9.62 -18.67
CA GLY A 164 -9.49 -9.95 -20.10
C GLY A 164 -8.29 -9.34 -20.81
N GLY A 165 -7.96 -9.90 -21.98
CA GLY A 165 -6.83 -9.52 -22.82
C GLY A 165 -5.63 -10.47 -22.68
N THR A 166 -4.91 -10.67 -23.79
CA THR A 166 -3.73 -11.55 -23.85
C THR A 166 -2.71 -11.15 -22.80
N GLU A 167 -2.18 -12.15 -22.10
CA GLU A 167 -1.19 -11.97 -21.04
C GLU A 167 0.15 -11.50 -21.61
N ASN A 168 0.78 -10.55 -20.95
CA ASN A 168 2.14 -10.12 -21.26
C ASN A 168 3.14 -11.12 -20.64
N VAL A 169 3.30 -12.28 -21.28
CA VAL A 169 4.10 -13.40 -20.76
C VAL A 169 5.53 -12.98 -20.46
N ALA A 170 6.15 -12.17 -21.32
CA ALA A 170 7.52 -11.72 -21.12
C ALA A 170 7.67 -10.89 -19.83
N ALA A 171 6.76 -9.94 -19.59
CA ALA A 171 6.80 -9.12 -18.38
C ALA A 171 6.41 -9.91 -17.12
N ILE A 172 5.49 -10.89 -17.24
CA ILE A 172 5.11 -11.77 -16.13
C ILE A 172 6.29 -12.67 -15.75
N ALA A 173 6.99 -13.27 -16.72
CA ALA A 173 8.19 -14.06 -16.46
C ALA A 173 9.30 -13.24 -15.81
N GLY A 174 9.54 -12.02 -16.32
CA GLY A 174 10.48 -11.08 -15.70
C GLY A 174 10.10 -10.68 -14.27
N PHE A 175 8.80 -10.54 -13.99
CA PHE A 175 8.31 -10.30 -12.65
C PHE A 175 8.58 -11.50 -11.72
N GLY A 176 8.30 -12.73 -12.19
CA GLY A 176 8.61 -13.95 -11.44
C GLY A 176 10.09 -14.01 -11.08
N ARG A 177 10.99 -13.74 -12.04
CA ARG A 177 12.43 -13.70 -11.79
C ARG A 177 12.83 -12.62 -10.77
N ALA A 178 12.23 -11.45 -10.84
CA ALA A 178 12.47 -10.38 -9.87
C ALA A 178 12.02 -10.78 -8.44
N CYS A 179 10.91 -11.50 -8.31
CA CYS A 179 10.47 -12.04 -7.01
C CYS A 179 11.45 -13.06 -6.44
N GLU A 180 11.98 -14.00 -7.26
CA GLU A 180 13.01 -14.95 -6.82
C GLU A 180 14.25 -14.24 -6.29
N LEU A 181 14.78 -13.28 -7.05
CA LEU A 181 15.97 -12.49 -6.66
C LEU A 181 15.72 -11.68 -5.38
N ALA A 182 14.52 -11.14 -5.21
CA ALA A 182 14.14 -10.42 -3.99
C ALA A 182 14.08 -11.37 -2.78
N CYS A 183 13.56 -12.59 -2.94
CA CYS A 183 13.57 -13.61 -1.89
C CYS A 183 15.00 -13.99 -1.49
N ASP A 184 15.89 -14.23 -2.46
CA ASP A 184 17.30 -14.53 -2.20
C ASP A 184 17.99 -13.40 -1.44
N TRP A 185 17.67 -12.15 -1.80
CA TRP A 185 18.20 -10.97 -1.13
C TRP A 185 17.74 -10.85 0.33
N LEU A 186 16.45 -11.15 0.61
CA LEU A 186 15.89 -11.15 1.96
C LEU A 186 16.50 -12.24 2.83
N HIS A 187 16.69 -13.45 2.27
CA HIS A 187 17.33 -14.56 2.98
C HIS A 187 18.80 -14.28 3.33
N ALA A 188 19.48 -13.41 2.59
CA ALA A 188 20.87 -13.02 2.86
C ALA A 188 21.00 -11.97 4.00
N GLU A 189 19.94 -11.70 4.75
CA GLU A 189 19.89 -10.78 5.92
C GLU A 189 20.44 -9.37 5.64
N ARG A 190 20.37 -8.91 4.41
CA ARG A 190 20.89 -7.59 3.98
C ARG A 190 20.04 -6.41 4.48
N ARG A 191 18.87 -6.70 4.99
CA ARG A 191 17.91 -5.71 5.52
C ARG A 191 18.55 -4.86 6.62
N ASP A 192 19.23 -5.47 7.58
CA ASP A 192 19.79 -4.76 8.75
C ASP A 192 20.90 -3.79 8.36
N ALA A 193 21.68 -4.11 7.33
CA ALA A 193 22.65 -3.18 6.75
C ALA A 193 21.95 -1.94 6.15
N GLY A 194 20.80 -2.13 5.50
CA GLY A 194 19.97 -1.05 4.97
C GLY A 194 19.40 -0.16 6.07
N VAL A 195 18.85 -0.75 7.14
CA VAL A 195 18.38 -0.02 8.34
C VAL A 195 19.51 0.83 8.93
N SER A 196 20.68 0.21 9.18
CA SER A 196 21.84 0.92 9.73
C SER A 196 22.29 2.08 8.83
N MET A 197 22.27 1.90 7.52
CA MET A 197 22.63 2.96 6.57
C MET A 197 21.63 4.12 6.62
N ARG A 198 20.33 3.83 6.63
CA ARG A 198 19.26 4.83 6.77
C ARG A 198 19.43 5.64 8.05
N ASP A 199 19.58 4.96 9.19
CA ASP A 199 19.62 5.59 10.49
C ASP A 199 20.87 6.48 10.64
N ARG A 200 22.03 6.04 10.13
CA ARG A 200 23.26 6.87 10.10
C ARG A 200 23.09 8.10 9.21
N PHE A 201 22.42 7.96 8.05
CA PHE A 201 22.17 9.09 7.17
C PHE A 201 21.26 10.12 7.84
N GLU A 202 20.18 9.71 8.47
CA GLU A 202 19.26 10.59 9.20
C GLU A 202 19.98 11.30 10.35
N ALA A 203 20.75 10.56 11.16
CA ALA A 203 21.52 11.12 12.25
C ALA A 203 22.55 12.17 11.77
N ALA A 204 23.22 11.92 10.65
CA ALA A 204 24.16 12.88 10.09
C ALA A 204 23.48 14.18 9.61
N ILE A 205 22.31 14.06 8.97
CA ILE A 205 21.54 15.25 8.55
C ILE A 205 21.05 16.05 9.75
N LEU A 206 20.49 15.39 10.77
CA LEU A 206 20.02 16.06 11.99
C LEU A 206 21.16 16.75 12.76
N ALA A 207 22.35 16.18 12.77
CA ALA A 207 23.53 16.78 13.38
C ALA A 207 24.00 18.04 12.61
N LEU A 208 23.92 18.01 11.28
CA LEU A 208 24.29 19.16 10.43
C LEU A 208 23.21 20.25 10.43
N HIS A 209 21.96 19.87 10.56
CA HIS A 209 20.82 20.79 10.51
C HIS A 209 19.83 20.48 11.65
N PRO A 210 20.04 21.02 12.88
CA PRO A 210 19.20 20.71 14.05
C PRO A 210 17.71 21.06 13.91
N GLY A 211 17.34 21.88 12.95
CA GLY A 211 15.94 22.21 12.62
C GLY A 211 15.26 21.23 11.64
N ALA A 212 15.99 20.25 11.10
CA ALA A 212 15.41 19.25 10.23
C ALA A 212 14.54 18.27 11.03
N VAL A 213 13.53 17.72 10.38
CA VAL A 213 12.57 16.76 10.98
C VAL A 213 12.47 15.53 10.10
N VAL A 214 12.60 14.34 10.69
CA VAL A 214 12.33 13.08 10.01
C VAL A 214 10.83 12.79 10.08
N ASN A 215 10.14 12.84 8.93
CA ASN A 215 8.72 12.54 8.86
C ASN A 215 8.47 11.04 9.11
N GLY A 216 7.61 10.74 10.06
CA GLY A 216 7.36 9.37 10.51
C GLY A 216 8.50 8.75 11.33
N GLY A 217 9.41 9.58 11.87
CA GLY A 217 10.62 9.14 12.56
C GLY A 217 10.39 8.23 13.76
N ASP A 218 9.29 8.41 14.48
CA ASP A 218 8.93 7.64 15.67
C ASP A 218 8.12 6.37 15.36
N ALA A 219 7.73 6.15 14.10
CA ALA A 219 7.01 4.97 13.67
C ALA A 219 7.94 3.88 13.11
N PRO A 220 7.51 2.60 13.08
CA PRO A 220 8.17 1.57 12.30
C PRO A 220 8.22 1.97 10.82
N ARG A 221 9.40 1.83 10.19
CA ARG A 221 9.63 2.21 8.78
C ARG A 221 10.42 1.16 8.02
N ILE A 222 10.15 1.04 6.72
CA ILE A 222 10.99 0.21 5.84
C ILE A 222 12.40 0.80 5.75
N TRP A 223 13.37 -0.08 5.49
CA TRP A 223 14.80 0.24 5.56
C TRP A 223 15.30 1.18 4.45
N ASN A 224 14.61 1.26 3.32
CA ASN A 224 15.08 1.93 2.11
C ASN A 224 14.45 3.30 1.83
N THR A 225 13.77 3.88 2.81
CA THR A 225 13.05 5.15 2.62
C THR A 225 13.42 6.14 3.73
N VAL A 226 13.78 7.34 3.31
CA VAL A 226 14.06 8.50 4.19
C VAL A 226 13.20 9.67 3.71
N ASN A 227 12.55 10.34 4.65
CA ASN A 227 11.80 11.57 4.37
C ASN A 227 12.17 12.62 5.42
N ILE A 228 12.87 13.67 4.99
CA ILE A 228 13.34 14.73 5.88
C ILE A 228 12.74 16.06 5.45
N GLY A 229 12.03 16.70 6.36
CA GLY A 229 11.53 18.05 6.24
C GLY A 229 12.58 19.06 6.71
N PHE A 230 12.73 20.15 5.97
CA PHE A 230 13.55 21.29 6.34
C PHE A 230 12.62 22.50 6.51
N PRO A 231 12.14 22.80 7.73
CA PRO A 231 11.23 23.92 7.97
C PRO A 231 11.82 25.25 7.45
N GLY A 232 11.00 25.99 6.69
CA GLY A 232 11.41 27.26 6.08
C GLY A 232 12.11 27.14 4.73
N LEU A 233 12.41 25.93 4.25
CA LEU A 233 12.95 25.71 2.90
C LEU A 233 11.88 25.13 1.96
N GLN A 234 11.93 25.56 0.69
CA GLN A 234 11.05 24.99 -0.34
C GLN A 234 11.69 23.73 -0.92
N ALA A 235 10.98 22.60 -0.82
CA ALA A 235 11.48 21.31 -1.28
C ALA A 235 11.89 21.30 -2.76
N GLN A 236 11.14 21.99 -3.63
CA GLN A 236 11.47 22.11 -5.06
C GLN A 236 12.83 22.77 -5.29
N LEU A 237 13.18 23.78 -4.52
CA LEU A 237 14.48 24.44 -4.63
C LEU A 237 15.61 23.52 -4.17
N LEU A 238 15.40 22.75 -3.11
CA LEU A 238 16.38 21.74 -2.66
C LEU A 238 16.64 20.70 -3.75
N VAL A 239 15.60 20.19 -4.40
CA VAL A 239 15.75 19.22 -5.50
C VAL A 239 16.56 19.80 -6.65
N VAL A 240 16.32 21.06 -7.04
CA VAL A 240 17.09 21.72 -8.09
C VAL A 240 18.57 21.84 -7.69
N VAL A 241 18.84 22.35 -6.49
CA VAL A 241 20.22 22.54 -5.98
C VAL A 241 20.98 21.19 -5.89
N PHE A 242 20.31 20.13 -5.43
CA PHE A 242 20.92 18.80 -5.36
C PHE A 242 21.21 18.25 -6.75
N SER A 243 20.26 18.37 -7.68
CA SER A 243 20.45 17.94 -9.07
C SER A 243 21.63 18.67 -9.77
N GLU A 244 21.78 19.98 -9.56
CA GLU A 244 22.92 20.77 -10.08
C GLU A 244 24.28 20.31 -9.51
N ARG A 245 24.27 19.68 -8.34
CA ARG A 245 25.46 19.14 -7.67
C ARG A 245 25.69 17.65 -7.92
N GLY A 246 24.84 17.02 -8.75
CA GLY A 246 24.94 15.59 -9.09
C GLY A 246 24.43 14.63 -8.00
N LEU A 247 23.53 15.12 -7.13
CA LEU A 247 22.88 14.36 -6.08
C LEU A 247 21.43 14.03 -6.45
#